data_6402f1d60f1eefd17ee1424e8b78f2af
#
_entry.id   6402f1d60f1eefd17ee1424e8b78f2af
#
_cell.length_a   1.000
_cell.length_b   1.000
_cell.length_c   1.000
_cell.angle_alpha   90.00
_cell.angle_beta   90.00
_cell.angle_gamma   90.00
#
_symmetry.space_group_name_H-M   'P 1'
#
loop_
_entity.id
_entity.type
_entity.pdbx_description
1 polymer ?
#
loop_
_entity_poly.entity_id
_entity_poly.type
_entity_poly.pdbx_seq_one_letter_code
_entity_poly.pdbx_strand_id
1 'polypeptide(L)'
;MAQFNTVSSASDHYREESVQAATKDKETASDNTGSGKGVSENTGKSGARGDVQRQMVVERYLSVSYPLPRIKVTSPYGYRKDPFTGKRKFHGGIDLQARGDKVLAMMAGTVVKVGQDKTSGKYVTLQHGNCMISYCHLSKILVARGTAVRPRDAVGITGSTGRSTGEHLHITCRLNGKSVDPAILFEHVRRVQQECVSALAEL
;
A
#
# COMPACT_ATOMS: atom_id res chain seq x y z
N MET A 1 21.02 -8.28 3.35
CA MET A 1 19.82 -7.54 3.78
C MET A 1 19.44 -6.58 2.67
N ALA A 2 18.31 -6.78 2.01
CA ALA A 2 17.82 -5.83 1.00
C ALA A 2 17.13 -4.67 1.73
N GLN A 3 17.72 -3.49 1.68
CA GLN A 3 17.09 -2.27 2.17
C GLN A 3 15.99 -1.87 1.17
N PHE A 4 14.75 -1.85 1.63
CA PHE A 4 13.68 -1.17 0.93
C PHE A 4 13.89 0.33 1.15
N ASN A 5 14.43 1.01 0.15
CA ASN A 5 14.35 2.47 0.12
C ASN A 5 12.87 2.84 0.05
N THR A 6 12.36 3.43 1.10
CA THR A 6 11.06 4.06 1.15
C THR A 6 10.97 5.04 -0.01
N VAL A 7 9.95 4.90 -0.84
CA VAL A 7 9.66 5.79 -1.96
C VAL A 7 9.31 7.15 -1.39
N SER A 8 10.32 8.02 -1.29
CA SER A 8 10.22 9.40 -0.86
C SER A 8 9.72 10.36 -1.97
N SER A 9 9.57 9.88 -3.21
CA SER A 9 9.41 10.81 -4.34
C SER A 9 7.98 11.15 -4.76
N ALA A 10 6.96 10.44 -4.25
CA ALA A 10 5.57 10.72 -4.63
C ALA A 10 4.85 11.67 -3.64
N SER A 11 5.32 11.74 -2.39
CA SER A 11 4.76 12.66 -1.40
C SER A 11 5.33 14.08 -1.49
N ASP A 12 6.57 14.22 -1.99
CA ASP A 12 7.23 15.52 -2.05
C ASP A 12 6.66 16.41 -3.17
N HIS A 13 6.27 15.86 -4.32
CA HIS A 13 5.64 16.64 -5.40
C HIS A 13 4.24 17.19 -5.04
N TYR A 14 3.51 16.49 -4.16
CA TYR A 14 2.17 16.95 -3.76
C TYR A 14 2.21 18.04 -2.66
N ARG A 15 3.34 18.20 -1.99
CA ARG A 15 3.52 19.18 -0.93
C ARG A 15 3.89 20.57 -1.46
N GLU A 16 4.57 20.66 -2.61
CA GLU A 16 4.94 21.94 -3.21
C GLU A 16 3.75 22.67 -3.85
N GLU A 17 2.79 21.96 -4.45
CA GLU A 17 1.61 22.59 -5.04
C GLU A 17 0.60 23.15 -4.00
N SER A 18 0.51 22.53 -2.83
CA SER A 18 -0.40 22.98 -1.76
C SER A 18 0.11 24.19 -0.98
N VAL A 19 1.40 24.46 -0.99
CA VAL A 19 2.00 25.61 -0.29
C VAL A 19 1.98 26.88 -1.13
N GLN A 20 1.96 26.79 -2.47
CA GLN A 20 1.91 27.96 -3.34
C GLN A 20 0.51 28.58 -3.51
N ALA A 21 -0.56 27.88 -3.11
CA ALA A 21 -1.93 28.40 -3.16
C ALA A 21 -2.35 29.23 -1.94
N ALA A 22 -1.56 29.20 -0.86
CA ALA A 22 -1.91 29.83 0.44
C ALA A 22 -1.26 31.18 0.69
N THR A 23 -0.43 31.72 -0.22
CA THR A 23 0.36 32.95 0.04
C THR A 23 -0.04 34.18 -0.78
N LYS A 24 -1.23 34.19 -1.37
CA LYS A 24 -1.65 35.32 -2.22
C LYS A 24 -2.95 35.98 -1.75
N ASP A 25 -3.06 36.33 -0.47
CA ASP A 25 -4.01 37.36 -0.04
C ASP A 25 -3.71 37.74 1.40
N LYS A 26 -2.97 38.85 1.59
CA LYS A 26 -3.11 39.84 2.67
C LYS A 26 -1.91 40.78 2.74
N GLU A 27 -1.97 41.83 1.99
CA GLU A 27 -1.38 43.12 2.36
C GLU A 27 -2.51 44.14 2.34
N THR A 28 -2.83 44.69 3.49
CA THR A 28 -3.16 46.12 3.68
C THR A 28 -3.30 46.43 5.17
N ALA A 29 -2.40 47.23 5.62
CA ALA A 29 -2.33 48.27 6.64
C ALA A 29 -3.41 48.38 7.76
N SER A 30 -2.96 48.52 9.03
CA SER A 30 -2.81 49.85 9.64
C SER A 30 -2.33 49.74 11.10
N ASP A 31 -1.51 50.73 11.48
CA ASP A 31 -1.01 51.05 12.82
C ASP A 31 -2.05 51.00 13.94
N ASN A 32 -1.70 50.43 15.09
CA ASN A 32 -1.98 51.14 16.36
C ASN A 32 -1.07 50.62 17.50
N THR A 33 -0.41 51.52 18.19
CA THR A 33 0.37 51.41 19.37
C THR A 33 -0.45 50.99 20.60
N GLY A 34 0.09 50.05 21.41
CA GLY A 34 -0.48 49.67 22.70
C GLY A 34 0.42 48.75 23.52
N SER A 35 1.17 49.37 24.46
CA SER A 35 1.96 48.72 25.48
C SER A 35 1.15 47.77 26.36
N GLY A 36 1.63 46.54 26.61
CA GLY A 36 0.99 45.60 27.54
C GLY A 36 1.82 44.32 27.75
N LYS A 37 2.52 44.33 28.87
CA LYS A 37 3.13 43.23 29.68
C LYS A 37 3.03 41.77 29.17
N GLY A 38 4.22 41.13 29.21
CA GLY A 38 4.43 39.73 28.90
C GLY A 38 3.51 38.76 29.63
N VAL A 39 3.00 37.83 28.83
CA VAL A 39 2.45 36.55 29.25
C VAL A 39 3.13 35.48 28.42
N SER A 40 3.69 34.52 29.12
CA SER A 40 4.47 33.37 28.67
C SER A 40 3.81 32.65 27.44
N GLU A 41 4.34 32.89 26.25
CA GLU A 41 4.04 32.11 25.03
C GLU A 41 4.97 30.90 24.91
N ASN A 42 4.82 29.91 25.78
CA ASN A 42 5.62 28.69 25.63
C ASN A 42 4.81 27.37 25.61
N THR A 43 3.48 27.41 25.71
CA THR A 43 2.64 26.23 25.72
C THR A 43 2.10 25.84 24.33
N GLY A 44 2.07 26.75 23.36
CA GLY A 44 1.52 26.47 22.02
C GLY A 44 2.46 25.70 21.08
N LYS A 45 3.78 25.83 21.24
CA LYS A 45 4.75 25.19 20.33
C LYS A 45 4.98 23.70 20.59
N SER A 46 4.76 23.22 21.82
CA SER A 46 4.91 21.81 22.17
C SER A 46 3.72 20.97 21.65
N GLY A 47 2.50 21.47 21.79
CA GLY A 47 1.31 20.79 21.27
C GLY A 47 1.31 20.62 19.75
N ALA A 48 1.63 21.68 19.01
CA ALA A 48 1.70 21.64 17.55
C ALA A 48 2.74 20.65 17.01
N ARG A 49 3.89 20.47 17.70
CA ARG A 49 4.88 19.45 17.32
C ARG A 49 4.38 18.03 17.55
N GLY A 50 3.71 17.77 18.67
CA GLY A 50 3.10 16.47 18.96
C GLY A 50 2.03 16.08 17.95
N ASP A 51 1.18 17.03 17.55
CA ASP A 51 0.14 16.79 16.56
C ASP A 51 0.70 16.47 15.18
N VAL A 52 1.73 17.19 14.72
CA VAL A 52 2.42 16.91 13.46
C VAL A 52 3.08 15.52 13.49
N GLN A 53 3.73 15.16 14.61
CA GLN A 53 4.36 13.85 14.76
C GLN A 53 3.31 12.72 14.70
N ARG A 54 2.20 12.87 15.41
CA ARG A 54 1.07 11.91 15.34
C ARG A 54 0.54 11.76 13.93
N GLN A 55 0.32 12.86 13.23
CA GLN A 55 -0.16 12.84 11.86
C GLN A 55 0.79 12.07 10.95
N MET A 56 2.10 12.32 11.01
CA MET A 56 3.10 11.60 10.20
C MET A 56 3.08 10.09 10.48
N VAL A 57 2.95 9.69 11.74
CA VAL A 57 2.86 8.27 12.12
C VAL A 57 1.58 7.63 11.57
N VAL A 58 0.44 8.32 11.65
CA VAL A 58 -0.83 7.85 11.08
C VAL A 58 -0.74 7.73 9.56
N GLU A 59 -0.19 8.71 8.86
CA GLU A 59 0.02 8.66 7.41
C GLU A 59 0.90 7.47 7.01
N ARG A 60 1.98 7.22 7.76
CA ARG A 60 2.84 6.05 7.55
C ARG A 60 2.09 4.74 7.79
N TYR A 61 1.27 4.64 8.84
CA TYR A 61 0.42 3.46 9.10
C TYR A 61 -0.54 3.19 7.93
N LEU A 62 -1.13 4.24 7.39
CA LEU A 62 -2.07 4.18 6.27
C LEU A 62 -1.39 3.98 4.91
N SER A 63 -0.06 4.11 4.81
CA SER A 63 0.69 3.96 3.56
C SER A 63 0.80 2.51 3.08
N VAL A 64 0.43 1.53 3.91
CA VAL A 64 0.44 0.10 3.59
C VAL A 64 -0.86 -0.59 4.00
N SER A 65 -1.18 -1.70 3.34
CA SER A 65 -2.37 -2.49 3.61
C SER A 65 -2.15 -3.96 3.27
N TYR A 66 -2.90 -4.84 3.93
CA TYR A 66 -3.04 -6.22 3.46
C TYR A 66 -3.99 -6.28 2.25
N PRO A 67 -3.77 -7.25 1.32
CA PRO A 67 -4.60 -7.38 0.12
C PRO A 67 -5.99 -7.95 0.40
N LEU A 68 -6.20 -8.56 1.55
CA LEU A 68 -7.47 -9.13 2.02
C LEU A 68 -7.70 -8.77 3.49
N PRO A 69 -8.94 -8.76 3.98
CA PRO A 69 -9.26 -8.49 5.39
C PRO A 69 -8.63 -9.50 6.37
N ARG A 70 -8.41 -10.73 5.90
CA ARG A 70 -7.75 -11.81 6.66
C ARG A 70 -6.72 -12.50 5.78
N ILE A 71 -5.51 -12.68 6.31
CA ILE A 71 -4.43 -13.36 5.62
C ILE A 71 -4.33 -14.80 6.15
N LYS A 72 -4.76 -15.75 5.33
CA LYS A 72 -4.56 -17.17 5.57
C LYS A 72 -3.94 -17.81 4.34
N VAL A 73 -2.68 -18.18 4.45
CA VAL A 73 -1.93 -18.84 3.38
C VAL A 73 -2.43 -20.27 3.22
N THR A 74 -2.83 -20.62 2.01
CA THR A 74 -3.25 -21.99 1.63
C THR A 74 -2.18 -22.70 0.82
N SER A 75 -1.31 -21.95 0.13
CA SER A 75 -0.16 -22.52 -0.58
C SER A 75 0.99 -21.50 -0.64
N PRO A 76 2.17 -21.84 -0.11
CA PRO A 76 3.32 -20.93 -0.11
C PRO A 76 4.02 -20.86 -1.48
N TYR A 77 4.89 -19.86 -1.62
CA TYR A 77 5.86 -19.75 -2.69
C TYR A 77 6.91 -20.87 -2.61
N GLY A 78 7.37 -21.36 -3.76
CA GLY A 78 8.42 -22.37 -3.81
C GLY A 78 7.98 -23.70 -4.42
N TYR A 79 8.81 -24.72 -4.28
CA TYR A 79 8.52 -26.05 -4.83
C TYR A 79 7.47 -26.79 -4.02
N ARG A 80 6.39 -27.20 -4.71
CA ARG A 80 5.32 -27.99 -4.11
C ARG A 80 4.76 -29.04 -5.10
N LYS A 81 3.92 -29.94 -4.64
CA LYS A 81 3.12 -30.83 -5.49
C LYS A 81 2.07 -30.01 -6.22
N ASP A 82 2.09 -30.02 -7.55
CA ASP A 82 1.09 -29.35 -8.39
C ASP A 82 -0.27 -30.04 -8.22
N PRO A 83 -1.35 -29.29 -7.87
CA PRO A 83 -2.64 -29.91 -7.57
C PRO A 83 -3.33 -30.54 -8.81
N PHE A 84 -2.91 -30.19 -10.03
CA PHE A 84 -3.47 -30.72 -11.25
C PHE A 84 -2.72 -31.95 -11.78
N THR A 85 -1.40 -31.97 -11.64
CA THR A 85 -0.56 -33.02 -12.23
C THR A 85 0.03 -33.98 -11.21
N GLY A 86 -0.02 -33.63 -9.92
CA GLY A 86 0.61 -34.37 -8.85
C GLY A 86 2.14 -34.30 -8.85
N LYS A 87 2.78 -33.69 -9.87
CA LYS A 87 4.23 -33.59 -9.99
C LYS A 87 4.80 -32.43 -9.18
N ARG A 88 6.08 -32.50 -8.81
CA ARG A 88 6.80 -31.39 -8.18
C ARG A 88 6.92 -30.22 -9.14
N LYS A 89 6.40 -29.05 -8.77
CA LYS A 89 6.40 -27.83 -9.58
C LYS A 89 6.69 -26.61 -8.72
N PHE A 90 7.37 -25.62 -9.30
CA PHE A 90 7.61 -24.36 -8.65
C PHE A 90 6.35 -23.48 -8.67
N HIS A 91 5.94 -22.98 -7.52
CA HIS A 91 4.84 -22.05 -7.34
C HIS A 91 5.43 -20.64 -7.21
N GLY A 92 5.26 -19.81 -8.25
CA GLY A 92 5.87 -18.48 -8.36
C GLY A 92 5.09 -17.38 -7.63
N GLY A 93 4.22 -17.73 -6.70
CA GLY A 93 3.41 -16.83 -5.92
C GLY A 93 2.97 -17.44 -4.59
N ILE A 94 2.04 -16.80 -3.92
CA ILE A 94 1.41 -17.29 -2.70
C ILE A 94 -0.10 -17.32 -2.90
N ASP A 95 -0.75 -18.39 -2.42
CA ASP A 95 -2.21 -18.51 -2.47
C ASP A 95 -2.81 -18.18 -1.10
N LEU A 96 -3.79 -17.31 -1.08
CA LEU A 96 -4.53 -16.90 0.11
C LEU A 96 -5.96 -17.38 0.03
N GLN A 97 -6.47 -17.90 1.15
CA GLN A 97 -7.88 -18.23 1.28
C GLN A 97 -8.73 -16.97 1.06
N ALA A 98 -9.72 -17.06 0.17
CA ALA A 98 -10.65 -15.98 -0.12
C ALA A 98 -12.00 -16.53 -0.59
N ARG A 99 -13.06 -15.73 -0.45
CA ARG A 99 -14.40 -16.09 -0.93
C ARG A 99 -15.19 -14.82 -1.24
N GLY A 100 -15.16 -14.36 -2.51
CA GLY A 100 -15.85 -13.15 -2.98
C GLY A 100 -15.33 -11.86 -2.34
N ASP A 101 -14.10 -11.89 -1.81
CA ASP A 101 -13.51 -10.77 -1.10
C ASP A 101 -13.04 -9.67 -2.05
N LYS A 102 -13.14 -8.41 -1.63
CA LYS A 102 -12.46 -7.30 -2.31
C LYS A 102 -10.95 -7.46 -2.17
N VAL A 103 -10.25 -7.40 -3.31
CA VAL A 103 -8.79 -7.36 -3.36
C VAL A 103 -8.34 -5.91 -3.28
N LEU A 104 -7.51 -5.60 -2.30
CA LEU A 104 -7.06 -4.24 -2.00
C LEU A 104 -5.62 -4.01 -2.46
N ALA A 105 -5.34 -2.81 -2.98
CA ALA A 105 -3.96 -2.39 -3.24
C ALA A 105 -3.17 -2.33 -1.94
N MET A 106 -1.99 -2.95 -1.92
CA MET A 106 -1.17 -3.04 -0.71
C MET A 106 -0.42 -1.74 -0.40
N MET A 107 -0.09 -0.96 -1.43
CA MET A 107 0.67 0.30 -1.36
C MET A 107 0.15 1.26 -2.43
N ALA A 108 0.57 2.52 -2.35
CA ALA A 108 0.36 3.48 -3.44
C ALA A 108 1.12 3.05 -4.70
N GLY A 109 0.53 3.25 -5.87
CA GLY A 109 1.14 2.86 -7.13
C GLY A 109 0.24 3.07 -8.34
N THR A 110 0.59 2.44 -9.44
CA THR A 110 -0.14 2.54 -10.71
C THR A 110 -0.48 1.17 -11.25
N VAL A 111 -1.66 1.02 -11.82
CA VAL A 111 -2.09 -0.18 -12.56
C VAL A 111 -1.34 -0.24 -13.88
N VAL A 112 -0.36 -1.14 -14.00
CA VAL A 112 0.45 -1.28 -15.22
C VAL A 112 -0.11 -2.34 -16.17
N LYS A 113 -0.87 -3.30 -15.66
CA LYS A 113 -1.47 -4.35 -16.49
C LYS A 113 -2.80 -4.82 -15.92
N VAL A 114 -3.77 -4.98 -16.79
CA VAL A 114 -5.02 -5.72 -16.56
C VAL A 114 -5.24 -6.69 -17.70
N GLY A 115 -5.81 -7.84 -17.42
CA GLY A 115 -6.03 -8.82 -18.48
C GLY A 115 -6.66 -10.11 -17.99
N GLN A 116 -6.74 -11.05 -18.93
CA GLN A 116 -7.20 -12.41 -18.67
C GLN A 116 -6.40 -13.38 -19.53
N ASP A 117 -5.90 -14.46 -18.93
CA ASP A 117 -5.24 -15.56 -19.62
C ASP A 117 -5.63 -16.92 -19.02
N LYS A 118 -5.17 -18.01 -19.68
CA LYS A 118 -5.53 -19.39 -19.27
C LYS A 118 -4.91 -19.80 -17.92
N THR A 119 -3.81 -19.18 -17.51
CA THR A 119 -3.11 -19.52 -16.27
C THR A 119 -3.55 -18.62 -15.12
N SER A 120 -3.39 -17.30 -15.28
CA SER A 120 -3.67 -16.32 -14.22
C SER A 120 -5.17 -16.02 -14.06
N GLY A 121 -6.00 -16.44 -15.03
CA GLY A 121 -7.39 -16.00 -15.10
C GLY A 121 -7.46 -14.47 -15.31
N LYS A 122 -8.46 -13.82 -14.78
CA LYS A 122 -8.50 -12.36 -14.70
C LYS A 122 -7.47 -11.87 -13.67
N TYR A 123 -6.67 -10.87 -14.04
CA TYR A 123 -5.61 -10.36 -13.18
C TYR A 123 -5.42 -8.86 -13.32
N VAL A 124 -4.86 -8.29 -12.25
CA VAL A 124 -4.40 -6.90 -12.17
C VAL A 124 -2.95 -6.91 -11.71
N THR A 125 -2.08 -6.13 -12.35
CA THR A 125 -0.70 -5.90 -11.90
C THR A 125 -0.51 -4.44 -11.55
N LEU A 126 -0.05 -4.20 -10.34
CA LEU A 126 0.31 -2.89 -9.82
C LEU A 126 1.82 -2.71 -9.80
N GLN A 127 2.29 -1.50 -10.12
CA GLN A 127 3.66 -1.05 -9.96
C GLN A 127 3.74 -0.13 -8.74
N HIS A 128 4.61 -0.49 -7.80
CA HIS A 128 4.90 0.25 -6.57
C HIS A 128 6.41 0.52 -6.53
N GLY A 129 6.87 1.64 -7.14
CA GLY A 129 8.30 1.88 -7.33
C GLY A 129 8.96 0.75 -8.12
N ASN A 130 9.94 0.07 -7.53
CA ASN A 130 10.65 -1.07 -8.13
C ASN A 130 10.00 -2.44 -7.87
N CYS A 131 8.85 -2.46 -7.20
CA CYS A 131 8.08 -3.67 -6.89
C CYS A 131 6.86 -3.77 -7.79
N MET A 132 6.64 -4.92 -8.43
CA MET A 132 5.42 -5.26 -9.14
C MET A 132 4.67 -6.37 -8.41
N ILE A 133 3.38 -6.16 -8.17
CA ILE A 133 2.49 -7.13 -7.53
C ILE A 133 1.36 -7.46 -8.49
N SER A 134 1.14 -8.76 -8.76
CA SER A 134 -0.01 -9.21 -9.54
C SER A 134 -1.00 -9.97 -8.67
N TYR A 135 -2.27 -9.64 -8.81
CA TYR A 135 -3.42 -10.27 -8.17
C TYR A 135 -4.18 -11.07 -9.22
N CYS A 136 -4.23 -12.38 -9.07
CA CYS A 136 -4.74 -13.31 -10.07
C CYS A 136 -6.02 -14.05 -9.63
N HIS A 137 -6.61 -14.80 -10.55
CA HIS A 137 -7.82 -15.61 -10.40
C HIS A 137 -9.09 -14.81 -10.05
N LEU A 138 -9.08 -13.49 -10.38
CA LEU A 138 -10.18 -12.58 -10.05
C LEU A 138 -11.47 -12.98 -10.77
N SER A 139 -12.61 -12.84 -10.09
CA SER A 139 -13.93 -12.89 -10.72
C SER A 139 -14.25 -11.59 -11.45
N LYS A 140 -13.81 -10.44 -10.88
CA LYS A 140 -14.04 -9.10 -11.44
C LYS A 140 -12.81 -8.22 -11.26
N ILE A 141 -12.46 -7.45 -12.31
CA ILE A 141 -11.47 -6.37 -12.28
C ILE A 141 -12.22 -5.05 -12.03
N LEU A 142 -11.75 -4.21 -11.12
CA LEU A 142 -12.40 -2.95 -10.73
C LEU A 142 -11.64 -1.70 -11.18
N VAL A 143 -10.47 -1.88 -11.79
CA VAL A 143 -9.58 -0.78 -12.21
C VAL A 143 -9.14 -0.96 -13.65
N ALA A 144 -8.70 0.12 -14.30
CA ALA A 144 -8.15 0.12 -15.64
C ALA A 144 -6.62 0.34 -15.62
N ARG A 145 -5.93 -0.02 -16.71
CA ARG A 145 -4.50 0.31 -16.88
C ARG A 145 -4.30 1.82 -16.83
N GLY A 146 -3.27 2.28 -16.14
CA GLY A 146 -2.95 3.68 -15.93
C GLY A 146 -3.61 4.31 -14.69
N THR A 147 -4.56 3.61 -14.03
CA THR A 147 -5.19 4.11 -12.80
C THR A 147 -4.14 4.20 -11.69
N ALA A 148 -4.00 5.36 -11.07
CA ALA A 148 -3.28 5.52 -9.81
C ALA A 148 -4.13 4.96 -8.67
N VAL A 149 -3.50 4.20 -7.77
CA VAL A 149 -4.16 3.59 -6.61
C VAL A 149 -3.47 4.00 -5.33
N ARG A 150 -4.26 4.11 -4.27
CA ARG A 150 -3.81 4.29 -2.88
C ARG A 150 -3.89 2.96 -2.14
N PRO A 151 -3.20 2.81 -1.00
CA PRO A 151 -3.42 1.65 -0.13
C PRO A 151 -4.90 1.50 0.20
N ARG A 152 -5.41 0.27 0.21
CA ARG A 152 -6.83 -0.09 0.44
C ARG A 152 -7.80 0.20 -0.70
N ASP A 153 -7.37 0.80 -1.82
CA ASP A 153 -8.25 0.88 -2.99
C ASP A 153 -8.57 -0.53 -3.52
N ALA A 154 -9.86 -0.77 -3.79
CA ALA A 154 -10.30 -2.05 -4.31
C ALA A 154 -9.93 -2.18 -5.79
N VAL A 155 -9.09 -3.16 -6.14
CA VAL A 155 -8.60 -3.39 -7.50
C VAL A 155 -9.30 -4.55 -8.20
N GLY A 156 -9.97 -5.44 -7.45
CA GLY A 156 -10.70 -6.58 -7.98
C GLY A 156 -11.53 -7.29 -6.93
N ILE A 157 -12.20 -8.34 -7.35
CA ILE A 157 -12.91 -9.30 -6.49
C ILE A 157 -12.27 -10.66 -6.70
N THR A 158 -12.05 -11.41 -5.62
CA THR A 158 -11.52 -12.77 -5.69
C THR A 158 -12.45 -13.70 -6.47
N GLY A 159 -11.91 -14.81 -6.97
CA GLY A 159 -12.65 -15.78 -7.75
C GLY A 159 -11.82 -17.02 -8.02
N SER A 160 -12.19 -17.73 -9.09
CA SER A 160 -11.56 -18.99 -9.52
C SER A 160 -11.37 -19.03 -11.04
N THR A 161 -11.03 -17.89 -11.66
CA THR A 161 -10.81 -17.86 -13.12
C THR A 161 -9.41 -18.36 -13.48
N GLY A 162 -9.24 -18.86 -14.72
CA GLY A 162 -7.97 -19.43 -15.19
C GLY A 162 -7.67 -20.81 -14.59
N ARG A 163 -6.38 -21.09 -14.33
CA ARG A 163 -5.94 -22.38 -13.78
C ARG A 163 -6.04 -22.38 -12.24
N SER A 164 -7.24 -22.55 -11.74
CA SER A 164 -7.56 -22.58 -10.32
C SER A 164 -8.32 -23.85 -9.95
N THR A 165 -8.08 -24.41 -8.77
CA THR A 165 -8.81 -25.57 -8.23
C THR A 165 -9.98 -25.18 -7.34
N GLY A 166 -10.15 -23.90 -7.08
CA GLY A 166 -11.20 -23.34 -6.24
C GLY A 166 -10.93 -21.85 -5.97
N GLU A 167 -11.84 -21.19 -5.33
CA GLU A 167 -11.73 -19.75 -5.07
C GLU A 167 -10.60 -19.43 -4.10
N HIS A 168 -9.69 -18.57 -4.53
CA HIS A 168 -8.55 -18.06 -3.75
C HIS A 168 -7.98 -16.81 -4.41
N LEU A 169 -7.13 -16.08 -3.69
CA LEU A 169 -6.30 -15.02 -4.26
C LEU A 169 -4.87 -15.54 -4.45
N HIS A 170 -4.41 -15.60 -5.70
CA HIS A 170 -3.01 -15.85 -6.03
C HIS A 170 -2.27 -14.52 -6.21
N ILE A 171 -1.16 -14.35 -5.48
CA ILE A 171 -0.33 -13.14 -5.54
C ILE A 171 1.06 -13.52 -6.01
N THR A 172 1.58 -12.79 -7.00
CA THR A 172 3.00 -12.84 -7.38
C THR A 172 3.67 -11.50 -7.08
N CYS A 173 4.96 -11.55 -6.74
CA CYS A 173 5.78 -10.37 -6.49
C CYS A 173 7.06 -10.41 -7.34
N ARG A 174 7.40 -9.26 -7.95
CA ARG A 174 8.69 -9.05 -8.59
C ARG A 174 9.34 -7.80 -8.01
N LEU A 175 10.56 -7.94 -7.55
CA LEU A 175 11.38 -6.83 -7.07
C LEU A 175 12.55 -6.65 -8.05
N ASN A 176 12.71 -5.47 -8.62
CA ASN A 176 13.71 -5.19 -9.68
C ASN A 176 13.62 -6.22 -10.83
N GLY A 177 12.43 -6.60 -11.26
CA GLY A 177 12.17 -7.58 -12.32
C GLY A 177 12.36 -9.05 -11.92
N LYS A 178 12.94 -9.37 -10.76
CA LYS A 178 13.16 -10.74 -10.28
C LYS A 178 11.98 -11.22 -9.44
N SER A 179 11.53 -12.46 -9.67
CA SER A 179 10.49 -13.09 -8.83
C SER A 179 11.01 -13.30 -7.42
N VAL A 180 10.23 -12.89 -6.43
CA VAL A 180 10.52 -13.04 -5.00
C VAL A 180 9.31 -13.62 -4.28
N ASP A 181 9.53 -14.20 -3.10
CA ASP A 181 8.45 -14.70 -2.25
C ASP A 181 7.55 -13.53 -1.80
N PRO A 182 6.24 -13.53 -2.14
CA PRO A 182 5.34 -12.46 -1.71
C PRO A 182 5.14 -12.36 -0.19
N ALA A 183 5.55 -13.34 0.61
CA ALA A 183 5.50 -13.27 2.07
C ALA A 183 6.27 -12.06 2.62
N ILE A 184 7.32 -11.59 1.91
CA ILE A 184 8.07 -10.37 2.29
C ILE A 184 7.18 -9.12 2.34
N LEU A 185 6.11 -9.06 1.52
CA LEU A 185 5.16 -7.95 1.52
C LEU A 185 4.34 -7.93 2.81
N PHE A 186 3.91 -9.09 3.28
CA PHE A 186 3.14 -9.21 4.52
C PHE A 186 3.98 -8.86 5.74
N GLU A 187 5.26 -9.28 5.74
CA GLU A 187 6.22 -8.89 6.76
C GLU A 187 6.48 -7.39 6.77
N HIS A 188 6.59 -6.76 5.59
CA HIS A 188 6.73 -5.31 5.46
C HIS A 188 5.51 -4.58 6.04
N VAL A 189 4.29 -4.97 5.66
CA VAL A 189 3.04 -4.39 6.17
C VAL A 189 2.98 -4.52 7.69
N ARG A 190 3.23 -5.72 8.22
CA ARG A 190 3.23 -6.00 9.66
C ARG A 190 4.21 -5.11 10.41
N ARG A 191 5.45 -5.02 9.91
CA ARG A 191 6.50 -4.21 10.52
C ARG A 191 6.13 -2.72 10.56
N VAL A 192 5.70 -2.14 9.44
CA VAL A 192 5.30 -0.73 9.36
C VAL A 192 4.17 -0.45 10.34
N GLN A 193 3.16 -1.31 10.39
CA GLN A 193 2.02 -1.13 11.30
C GLN A 193 2.43 -1.24 12.76
N GLN A 194 3.29 -2.20 13.14
CA GLN A 194 3.79 -2.36 14.51
C GLN A 194 4.64 -1.16 14.95
N GLU A 195 5.58 -0.72 14.11
CA GLU A 195 6.42 0.46 14.39
C GLU A 195 5.55 1.71 14.61
N CYS A 196 4.49 1.90 13.80
CA CYS A 196 3.59 3.04 13.95
C CYS A 196 2.75 2.97 15.24
N VAL A 197 2.25 1.77 15.59
CA VAL A 197 1.48 1.58 16.84
C VAL A 197 2.37 1.85 18.05
N SER A 198 3.61 1.35 18.07
CA SER A 198 4.57 1.63 19.14
C SER A 198 4.87 3.12 19.25
N ALA A 199 5.15 3.78 18.12
CA ALA A 199 5.44 5.22 18.11
C ALA A 199 4.26 6.08 18.60
N LEU A 200 3.00 5.68 18.29
CA LEU A 200 1.81 6.39 18.79
C LEU A 200 1.60 6.20 20.29
N ALA A 201 2.07 5.11 20.87
CA ALA A 201 1.97 4.87 22.31
C ALA A 201 2.97 5.68 23.12
N GLU A 202 4.03 6.22 22.49
CA GLU A 202 5.09 7.03 23.09
C GLU A 202 4.83 8.55 22.97
N LEU A 203 3.80 8.96 22.20
CA LEU A 203 3.40 10.36 21.96
C LEU A 203 2.23 10.80 22.85
#